data_6efec2a0ddbc3fad327428f3510783c1
#
_entry.id   6efec2a0ddbc3fad327428f3510783c1
#
_cell.length_a   1.000
_cell.length_b   1.000
_cell.length_c   1.000
_cell.angle_alpha   90.00
_cell.angle_beta   90.00
_cell.angle_gamma   90.00
#
_symmetry.space_group_name_H-M   'P 1'
#
loop_
_entity.id
_entity.type
_entity.pdbx_description
1 polymer ?
#
loop_
_entity_poly.entity_id
_entity_poly.type
_entity_poly.pdbx_seq_one_letter_code
_entity_poly.pdbx_strand_id
1 'polypeptide(L)'
;MTQPSTTQTGSAQAAGKAAIRPFQIADVPDAELTELRKRISATKWPERETVADVSQGTQLATIQKLARYWATDYDWRKCEAKLKALPHFMTEIDGLDIHFIHVRSKHEDALPLIVTHGWPGSILEQLKIIDPLTNPTAHGGKASDAFHLVIPSMPGYGYSGKPSPTNDGWNADKIAQAWAVLMKRLGYDQYVAQGGDWGALVTQLMGLQAPPELLGIHTNMPGAIPPDVAKALAANAPTPAGLGADEKRAYEQVAAFYKHLGYAILLGSRPQTLTALADSPVGLAAFMVDHDDRSLEMITRVFDGQPEGLTRDDVLDNITLFWLTNTAISAARLYWENKRQFFAPLGISIPVAVSAFPDELYQCPRSWAEKAFPKLIHYNKLPKGGHFAAWEQPQFLTEELRVGFRSLRP
;
A
#
# COMPACT_ATOMS: atom_id res chain seq x y z
N MET A 1 14.59 -43.78 -37.14
CA MET A 1 14.92 -42.36 -36.96
C MET A 1 14.08 -41.84 -35.79
N THR A 2 14.68 -41.77 -34.65
CA THR A 2 14.08 -41.33 -33.37
C THR A 2 14.23 -39.82 -33.27
N GLN A 3 13.12 -39.10 -33.08
CA GLN A 3 13.12 -37.68 -32.80
C GLN A 3 13.62 -37.42 -31.36
N PRO A 4 14.44 -36.43 -31.12
CA PRO A 4 14.83 -36.05 -29.74
C PRO A 4 13.74 -35.20 -29.07
N SER A 5 13.50 -35.56 -27.81
CA SER A 5 12.56 -34.96 -26.88
C SER A 5 12.92 -33.49 -26.58
N THR A 6 12.01 -32.57 -26.89
CA THR A 6 12.12 -31.11 -26.64
C THR A 6 11.56 -30.68 -25.27
N THR A 7 11.38 -31.59 -24.30
CA THR A 7 10.71 -31.34 -23.04
C THR A 7 11.63 -30.91 -21.88
N GLN A 8 12.95 -30.98 -22.00
CA GLN A 8 13.87 -30.71 -20.89
C GLN A 8 14.31 -29.24 -20.76
N THR A 9 14.25 -28.43 -21.80
CA THR A 9 14.70 -27.02 -21.73
C THR A 9 13.67 -26.10 -21.09
N GLY A 10 12.37 -26.39 -21.22
CA GLY A 10 11.30 -25.58 -20.63
C GLY A 10 11.22 -25.67 -19.10
N SER A 11 11.48 -26.86 -18.53
CA SER A 11 11.38 -27.08 -17.09
C SER A 11 12.56 -26.48 -16.30
N ALA A 12 13.77 -26.50 -16.85
CA ALA A 12 14.95 -25.89 -16.22
C ALA A 12 14.89 -24.37 -16.25
N GLN A 13 14.33 -23.78 -17.31
CA GLN A 13 14.15 -22.33 -17.43
C GLN A 13 13.02 -21.81 -16.53
N ALA A 14 11.94 -22.57 -16.36
CA ALA A 14 10.87 -22.27 -15.41
C ALA A 14 11.32 -22.40 -13.95
N ALA A 15 12.11 -23.44 -13.62
CA ALA A 15 12.69 -23.60 -12.29
C ALA A 15 13.68 -22.47 -11.95
N GLY A 16 14.44 -21.97 -12.92
CA GLY A 16 15.36 -20.84 -12.76
C GLY A 16 14.65 -19.52 -12.48
N LYS A 17 13.48 -19.28 -13.07
CA LYS A 17 12.70 -18.05 -12.86
C LYS A 17 11.94 -18.05 -11.53
N ALA A 18 11.49 -19.20 -11.06
CA ALA A 18 10.84 -19.37 -9.77
C ALA A 18 11.81 -19.22 -8.58
N ALA A 19 13.13 -19.35 -8.80
CA ALA A 19 14.14 -19.11 -7.80
C ALA A 19 14.14 -17.62 -7.36
N ILE A 20 14.45 -17.39 -6.10
CA ILE A 20 14.71 -16.03 -5.60
C ILE A 20 16.08 -15.60 -6.11
N ARG A 21 16.10 -14.48 -6.82
CA ARG A 21 17.31 -13.90 -7.39
C ARG A 21 17.51 -12.47 -6.90
N PRO A 22 18.74 -12.03 -6.62
CA PRO A 22 19.02 -10.63 -6.34
C PRO A 22 18.52 -9.73 -7.48
N PHE A 23 17.96 -8.59 -7.11
CA PHE A 23 17.53 -7.56 -8.06
C PHE A 23 18.29 -6.27 -7.78
N GLN A 24 18.83 -5.67 -8.82
CA GLN A 24 19.54 -4.40 -8.73
C GLN A 24 18.73 -3.33 -9.43
N ILE A 25 18.42 -2.26 -8.70
CA ILE A 25 17.78 -1.08 -9.26
C ILE A 25 18.82 -0.38 -10.15
N ALA A 26 18.50 -0.29 -11.43
CA ALA A 26 19.34 0.44 -12.39
C ALA A 26 19.31 1.95 -12.09
N ASP A 27 20.41 2.64 -12.42
CA ASP A 27 20.43 4.09 -12.41
C ASP A 27 19.44 4.64 -13.44
N VAL A 28 18.59 5.56 -13.02
CA VAL A 28 17.73 6.27 -13.96
C VAL A 28 18.61 7.19 -14.82
N PRO A 29 18.58 7.11 -16.15
CA PRO A 29 19.38 7.99 -17.01
C PRO A 29 19.10 9.47 -16.74
N ASP A 30 20.13 10.32 -16.72
CA ASP A 30 19.95 11.76 -16.53
C ASP A 30 19.04 12.39 -17.59
N ALA A 31 19.02 11.79 -18.79
CA ALA A 31 18.12 12.22 -19.87
C ALA A 31 16.63 12.04 -19.48
N GLU A 32 16.28 10.97 -18.77
CA GLU A 32 14.89 10.75 -18.30
C GLU A 32 14.49 11.75 -17.21
N LEU A 33 15.40 12.05 -16.27
CA LEU A 33 15.15 13.07 -15.25
C LEU A 33 15.05 14.48 -15.86
N THR A 34 15.84 14.75 -16.89
CA THR A 34 15.77 16.01 -17.64
C THR A 34 14.45 16.12 -18.41
N GLU A 35 14.02 15.05 -19.08
CA GLU A 35 12.75 15.01 -19.79
C GLU A 35 11.56 15.16 -18.82
N LEU A 36 11.61 14.53 -17.64
CA LEU A 36 10.61 14.71 -16.59
C LEU A 36 10.48 16.20 -16.22
N ARG A 37 11.58 16.87 -15.89
CA ARG A 37 11.57 18.30 -15.53
C ARG A 37 11.05 19.17 -16.66
N LYS A 38 11.41 18.87 -17.91
CA LYS A 38 10.92 19.55 -19.09
C LYS A 38 9.38 19.39 -19.24
N ARG A 39 8.85 18.19 -19.06
CA ARG A 39 7.39 17.94 -19.10
C ARG A 39 6.67 18.69 -18.01
N ILE A 40 7.18 18.68 -16.78
CA ILE A 40 6.61 19.47 -15.67
C ILE A 40 6.57 20.95 -16.02
N SER A 41 7.66 21.51 -16.55
CA SER A 41 7.79 22.92 -16.92
C SER A 41 6.88 23.30 -18.11
N ALA A 42 6.55 22.35 -18.98
CA ALA A 42 5.67 22.54 -20.13
C ALA A 42 4.18 22.31 -19.81
N THR A 43 3.83 22.12 -18.54
CA THR A 43 2.45 21.87 -18.14
C THR A 43 1.51 23.02 -18.58
N LYS A 44 0.44 22.65 -19.24
CA LYS A 44 -0.65 23.55 -19.59
C LYS A 44 -1.64 23.60 -18.43
N TRP A 45 -1.67 24.72 -17.73
CA TRP A 45 -2.50 24.86 -16.54
C TRP A 45 -3.95 25.17 -16.90
N PRO A 46 -4.92 24.52 -16.22
CA PRO A 46 -6.33 24.88 -16.32
C PRO A 46 -6.63 26.16 -15.53
N GLU A 47 -7.86 26.60 -15.58
CA GLU A 47 -8.41 27.59 -14.66
C GLU A 47 -8.42 27.02 -13.23
N ARG A 48 -8.41 27.93 -12.25
CA ARG A 48 -8.55 27.52 -10.85
C ARG A 48 -9.95 27.01 -10.54
N GLU A 49 -10.06 26.21 -9.50
CA GLU A 49 -11.31 25.78 -8.89
C GLU A 49 -12.25 26.97 -8.60
N THR A 50 -13.56 26.73 -8.65
CA THR A 50 -14.60 27.76 -8.40
C THR A 50 -15.10 27.77 -6.95
N VAL A 51 -14.55 26.88 -6.09
CA VAL A 51 -14.84 26.74 -4.67
C VAL A 51 -13.63 27.13 -3.84
N ALA A 52 -13.85 27.39 -2.55
CA ALA A 52 -12.77 27.78 -1.64
C ALA A 52 -12.14 26.57 -0.90
N ASP A 53 -12.76 25.42 -0.99
CA ASP A 53 -12.36 24.15 -0.33
C ASP A 53 -11.86 23.11 -1.33
N VAL A 54 -11.72 21.86 -0.91
CA VAL A 54 -11.25 20.74 -1.74
C VAL A 54 -12.40 19.94 -2.37
N SER A 55 -13.63 20.43 -2.36
CA SER A 55 -14.81 19.71 -2.88
C SER A 55 -14.78 19.49 -4.39
N GLN A 56 -13.94 20.22 -5.13
CA GLN A 56 -13.64 20.00 -6.55
C GLN A 56 -12.32 19.23 -6.77
N GLY A 57 -11.75 18.63 -5.73
CA GLY A 57 -10.47 17.95 -5.76
C GLY A 57 -9.29 18.85 -5.40
N THR A 58 -8.10 18.45 -5.81
CA THR A 58 -6.86 19.16 -5.46
C THR A 58 -6.84 20.58 -6.02
N GLN A 59 -6.65 21.56 -5.17
CA GLN A 59 -6.57 22.97 -5.57
C GLN A 59 -5.38 23.23 -6.50
N LEU A 60 -5.60 24.05 -7.53
CA LEU A 60 -4.58 24.41 -8.52
C LEU A 60 -3.31 24.97 -7.86
N ALA A 61 -3.45 25.80 -6.82
CA ALA A 61 -2.31 26.39 -6.11
C ALA A 61 -1.42 25.34 -5.46
N THR A 62 -1.99 24.27 -4.89
CA THR A 62 -1.25 23.15 -4.29
C THR A 62 -0.45 22.41 -5.35
N ILE A 63 -1.07 22.05 -6.48
CA ILE A 63 -0.39 21.35 -7.59
C ILE A 63 0.68 22.22 -8.23
N GLN A 64 0.49 23.52 -8.35
CA GLN A 64 1.52 24.42 -8.86
C GLN A 64 2.74 24.52 -7.93
N LYS A 65 2.53 24.51 -6.59
CA LYS A 65 3.63 24.47 -5.62
C LYS A 65 4.38 23.15 -5.69
N LEU A 66 3.66 22.03 -5.77
CA LEU A 66 4.22 20.69 -5.94
C LEU A 66 5.06 20.62 -7.24
N ALA A 67 4.49 20.99 -8.37
CA ALA A 67 5.15 20.94 -9.67
C ALA A 67 6.41 21.81 -9.71
N ARG A 68 6.37 23.01 -9.14
CA ARG A 68 7.54 23.89 -9.05
C ARG A 68 8.66 23.23 -8.26
N TYR A 69 8.37 22.74 -7.05
CA TYR A 69 9.36 22.07 -6.22
C TYR A 69 9.92 20.83 -6.93
N TRP A 70 9.07 20.04 -7.59
CA TRP A 70 9.48 18.86 -8.35
C TRP A 70 10.43 19.17 -9.51
N ALA A 71 10.20 20.30 -10.22
CA ALA A 71 11.03 20.70 -11.33
C ALA A 71 12.38 21.30 -10.91
N THR A 72 12.47 21.95 -9.73
CA THR A 72 13.62 22.78 -9.35
C THR A 72 14.45 22.21 -8.20
N ASP A 73 13.82 21.83 -7.09
CA ASP A 73 14.51 21.53 -5.82
C ASP A 73 14.56 20.03 -5.51
N TYR A 74 13.62 19.26 -6.06
CA TYR A 74 13.54 17.82 -5.83
C TYR A 74 14.67 17.07 -6.56
N ASP A 75 15.28 16.12 -5.85
CA ASP A 75 16.36 15.29 -6.36
C ASP A 75 16.06 13.79 -6.19
N TRP A 76 15.66 13.14 -7.28
CA TRP A 76 15.41 11.70 -7.33
C TRP A 76 16.63 10.88 -6.89
N ARG A 77 17.86 11.35 -7.10
CA ARG A 77 19.09 10.62 -6.73
C ARG A 77 19.14 10.27 -5.24
N LYS A 78 18.52 11.10 -4.38
CA LYS A 78 18.42 10.83 -2.95
C LYS A 78 17.52 9.62 -2.67
N CYS A 79 16.36 9.53 -3.33
CA CYS A 79 15.45 8.37 -3.24
C CYS A 79 16.10 7.12 -3.83
N GLU A 80 16.68 7.23 -5.02
CA GLU A 80 17.39 6.15 -5.70
C GLU A 80 18.49 5.56 -4.81
N ALA A 81 19.29 6.40 -4.14
CA ALA A 81 20.32 5.97 -3.21
C ALA A 81 19.75 5.24 -1.98
N LYS A 82 18.63 5.74 -1.39
CA LYS A 82 17.93 5.06 -0.29
C LYS A 82 17.46 3.67 -0.70
N LEU A 83 16.85 3.57 -1.88
CA LEU A 83 16.38 2.29 -2.40
C LEU A 83 17.54 1.32 -2.64
N LYS A 84 18.61 1.76 -3.31
CA LYS A 84 19.79 0.93 -3.62
C LYS A 84 20.53 0.43 -2.37
N ALA A 85 20.38 1.11 -1.24
CA ALA A 85 20.96 0.68 0.03
C ALA A 85 20.26 -0.53 0.65
N LEU A 86 19.08 -0.92 0.13
CA LEU A 86 18.30 -2.04 0.63
C LEU A 86 18.53 -3.31 -0.21
N PRO A 87 18.37 -4.50 0.39
CA PRO A 87 18.44 -5.75 -0.36
C PRO A 87 17.14 -6.02 -1.12
N HIS A 88 17.23 -5.96 -2.44
CA HIS A 88 16.12 -6.21 -3.36
C HIS A 88 16.24 -7.56 -4.03
N PHE A 89 15.10 -8.20 -4.24
CA PHE A 89 14.99 -9.53 -4.85
C PHE A 89 13.83 -9.58 -5.85
N MET A 90 13.87 -10.60 -6.69
CA MET A 90 12.85 -10.92 -7.68
C MET A 90 12.60 -12.43 -7.69
N THR A 91 11.34 -12.82 -7.84
CA THR A 91 10.93 -14.22 -8.11
C THR A 91 9.71 -14.22 -9.00
N GLU A 92 9.60 -15.20 -9.90
CA GLU A 92 8.40 -15.35 -10.73
C GLU A 92 7.35 -16.15 -9.95
N ILE A 93 6.13 -15.62 -9.82
CA ILE A 93 4.96 -16.32 -9.27
C ILE A 93 3.85 -16.24 -10.30
N ASP A 94 3.30 -17.40 -10.67
CA ASP A 94 2.23 -17.52 -11.66
C ASP A 94 2.51 -16.76 -12.97
N GLY A 95 3.77 -16.82 -13.45
CA GLY A 95 4.19 -16.20 -14.70
C GLY A 95 4.43 -14.69 -14.59
N LEU A 96 4.40 -14.11 -13.40
CA LEU A 96 4.69 -12.69 -13.18
C LEU A 96 5.91 -12.50 -12.28
N ASP A 97 6.84 -11.67 -12.69
CA ASP A 97 7.98 -11.27 -11.86
C ASP A 97 7.50 -10.43 -10.67
N ILE A 98 7.73 -10.91 -9.46
CA ILE A 98 7.41 -10.23 -8.21
C ILE A 98 8.70 -9.69 -7.60
N HIS A 99 8.80 -8.39 -7.54
CA HIS A 99 9.86 -7.68 -6.83
C HIS A 99 9.52 -7.54 -5.34
N PHE A 100 10.53 -7.66 -4.48
CA PHE A 100 10.38 -7.40 -3.05
C PHE A 100 11.69 -6.96 -2.40
N ILE A 101 11.57 -6.17 -1.33
CA ILE A 101 12.64 -5.89 -0.39
C ILE A 101 12.61 -6.98 0.69
N HIS A 102 13.76 -7.55 1.05
CA HIS A 102 13.84 -8.53 2.14
C HIS A 102 14.98 -8.18 3.08
N VAL A 103 14.65 -7.62 4.24
CA VAL A 103 15.61 -7.22 5.26
C VAL A 103 15.55 -8.19 6.43
N ARG A 104 16.63 -8.93 6.64
CA ARG A 104 16.75 -9.82 7.80
C ARG A 104 17.29 -9.05 8.99
N SER A 105 16.63 -9.16 10.14
CA SER A 105 17.17 -8.69 11.41
C SER A 105 18.45 -9.44 11.77
N LYS A 106 19.33 -8.79 12.52
CA LYS A 106 20.50 -9.44 13.18
C LYS A 106 20.09 -10.34 14.35
N HIS A 107 18.86 -10.24 14.84
CA HIS A 107 18.32 -11.07 15.91
C HIS A 107 17.75 -12.35 15.29
N GLU A 108 18.28 -13.51 15.71
CA GLU A 108 17.98 -14.82 15.10
C GLU A 108 16.51 -15.21 15.26
N ASP A 109 15.90 -14.91 16.43
CA ASP A 109 14.49 -15.20 16.75
C ASP A 109 13.51 -14.14 16.22
N ALA A 110 13.92 -13.30 15.26
CA ALA A 110 13.07 -12.30 14.68
C ALA A 110 11.87 -12.92 13.95
N LEU A 111 10.65 -12.46 14.25
CA LEU A 111 9.43 -12.96 13.64
C LEU A 111 9.35 -12.50 12.18
N PRO A 112 9.17 -13.39 11.20
CA PRO A 112 8.99 -12.97 9.81
C PRO A 112 7.67 -12.21 9.63
N LEU A 113 7.74 -11.07 8.95
CA LEU A 113 6.61 -10.18 8.70
C LEU A 113 6.60 -9.77 7.22
N ILE A 114 5.49 -10.04 6.53
CA ILE A 114 5.23 -9.48 5.21
C ILE A 114 4.37 -8.23 5.35
N VAL A 115 4.79 -7.12 4.71
CA VAL A 115 4.10 -5.82 4.75
C VAL A 115 3.68 -5.45 3.35
N THR A 116 2.38 -5.24 3.14
CA THR A 116 1.80 -4.93 1.83
C THR A 116 1.30 -3.48 1.79
N HIS A 117 1.80 -2.72 0.81
CA HIS A 117 1.36 -1.35 0.52
C HIS A 117 0.01 -1.31 -0.20
N GLY A 118 -0.48 -0.10 -0.50
CA GLY A 118 -1.71 0.13 -1.25
C GLY A 118 -1.55 1.09 -2.43
N TRP A 119 -2.65 1.70 -2.86
CA TRP A 119 -2.71 2.74 -3.88
C TRP A 119 -3.11 4.09 -3.22
N PRO A 120 -2.54 5.21 -3.57
CA PRO A 120 -1.46 5.43 -4.55
C PRO A 120 -0.05 5.23 -3.97
N GLY A 121 0.09 4.44 -2.91
CA GLY A 121 1.36 4.12 -2.28
C GLY A 121 2.20 3.10 -3.06
N SER A 122 3.36 2.80 -2.51
CA SER A 122 4.31 1.81 -3.01
C SER A 122 5.18 1.28 -1.86
N ILE A 123 6.21 0.51 -2.18
CA ILE A 123 7.23 0.12 -1.20
C ILE A 123 7.84 1.31 -0.45
N LEU A 124 7.81 2.51 -1.05
CA LEU A 124 8.38 3.73 -0.45
C LEU A 124 7.67 4.16 0.83
N GLU A 125 6.37 3.93 0.94
CA GLU A 125 5.62 4.24 2.17
C GLU A 125 6.08 3.42 3.37
N GLN A 126 6.72 2.25 3.14
CA GLN A 126 7.14 1.33 4.18
C GLN A 126 8.60 1.56 4.64
N LEU A 127 9.38 2.43 3.97
CA LEU A 127 10.81 2.55 4.25
C LEU A 127 11.13 2.98 5.69
N LYS A 128 10.28 3.85 6.26
CA LYS A 128 10.51 4.41 7.61
C LYS A 128 10.35 3.39 8.74
N ILE A 129 9.66 2.26 8.51
CA ILE A 129 9.47 1.22 9.52
C ILE A 129 10.51 0.10 9.43
N ILE A 130 11.37 0.06 8.39
CA ILE A 130 12.33 -1.02 8.17
C ILE A 130 13.31 -1.14 9.33
N ASP A 131 14.11 -0.10 9.58
CA ASP A 131 15.13 -0.16 10.64
C ASP A 131 14.51 -0.30 12.04
N PRO A 132 13.45 0.45 12.41
CA PRO A 132 12.80 0.23 13.70
C PRO A 132 12.30 -1.21 13.94
N LEU A 133 11.80 -1.90 12.92
CA LEU A 133 11.32 -3.28 13.06
C LEU A 133 12.44 -4.32 12.98
N THR A 134 13.47 -4.09 12.17
CA THR A 134 14.56 -5.06 12.02
C THR A 134 15.68 -4.89 13.04
N ASN A 135 15.82 -3.72 13.64
CA ASN A 135 16.83 -3.36 14.64
C ASN A 135 16.21 -2.65 15.85
N PRO A 136 15.20 -3.27 16.53
CA PRO A 136 14.42 -2.61 17.57
C PRO A 136 15.25 -2.09 18.73
N THR A 137 16.39 -2.72 19.06
CA THR A 137 17.27 -2.30 20.14
C THR A 137 17.90 -0.92 19.94
N ALA A 138 18.01 -0.45 18.69
CA ALA A 138 18.44 0.91 18.39
C ALA A 138 17.27 1.94 18.47
N HIS A 139 16.04 1.45 18.62
CA HIS A 139 14.80 2.27 18.63
C HIS A 139 13.93 2.04 19.88
N GLY A 140 14.56 1.81 21.04
CA GLY A 140 13.88 1.65 22.33
C GLY A 140 13.12 0.36 22.55
N GLY A 141 13.18 -0.59 21.60
CA GLY A 141 12.59 -1.93 21.71
C GLY A 141 13.59 -2.96 22.24
N LYS A 142 13.15 -4.21 22.35
CA LYS A 142 13.95 -5.37 22.78
C LYS A 142 14.33 -6.24 21.57
N ALA A 143 15.35 -7.08 21.71
CA ALA A 143 15.72 -8.06 20.68
C ALA A 143 14.53 -8.98 20.30
N SER A 144 13.72 -9.36 21.29
CA SER A 144 12.51 -10.16 21.08
C SER A 144 11.37 -9.42 20.31
N ASP A 145 11.49 -8.12 20.08
CA ASP A 145 10.52 -7.34 19.28
C ASP A 145 10.91 -7.33 17.79
N ALA A 146 12.04 -7.93 17.41
CA ALA A 146 12.56 -7.87 16.05
C ALA A 146 11.70 -8.61 15.03
N PHE A 147 11.75 -8.12 13.78
CA PHE A 147 11.13 -8.77 12.63
C PHE A 147 12.15 -8.98 11.51
N HIS A 148 11.99 -10.06 10.75
CA HIS A 148 12.51 -10.16 9.39
C HIS A 148 11.44 -9.59 8.45
N LEU A 149 11.77 -8.59 7.64
CA LEU A 149 10.79 -7.90 6.81
C LEU A 149 10.83 -8.36 5.36
N VAL A 150 9.65 -8.61 4.80
CA VAL A 150 9.41 -8.81 3.38
C VAL A 150 8.41 -7.76 2.90
N ILE A 151 8.82 -6.90 1.97
CA ILE A 151 8.02 -5.78 1.46
C ILE A 151 7.91 -5.92 -0.06
N PRO A 152 6.88 -6.62 -0.58
CA PRO A 152 6.72 -6.78 -2.02
C PRO A 152 6.16 -5.53 -2.67
N SER A 153 6.58 -5.26 -3.92
CA SER A 153 5.80 -4.43 -4.83
C SER A 153 4.64 -5.26 -5.35
N MET A 154 3.40 -4.78 -5.21
CA MET A 154 2.25 -5.49 -5.75
C MET A 154 2.33 -5.65 -7.28
N PRO A 155 1.67 -6.66 -7.87
CA PRO A 155 1.57 -6.80 -9.32
C PRO A 155 1.12 -5.52 -10.01
N GLY A 156 1.89 -5.06 -10.99
CA GLY A 156 1.62 -3.79 -11.69
C GLY A 156 2.15 -2.54 -11.02
N TYR A 157 2.79 -2.65 -9.85
CA TYR A 157 3.38 -1.54 -9.09
C TYR A 157 4.91 -1.59 -9.09
N GLY A 158 5.53 -0.44 -9.01
CA GLY A 158 6.96 -0.30 -8.80
C GLY A 158 7.79 -1.17 -9.74
N TYR A 159 8.59 -2.07 -9.18
CA TYR A 159 9.49 -2.93 -9.95
C TYR A 159 8.93 -4.33 -10.24
N SER A 160 7.72 -4.66 -9.78
CA SER A 160 7.04 -5.90 -10.15
C SER A 160 6.55 -5.88 -11.59
N GLY A 161 6.39 -7.06 -12.16
CA GLY A 161 5.82 -7.24 -13.50
C GLY A 161 4.42 -6.63 -13.62
N LYS A 162 4.10 -6.18 -14.84
CA LYS A 162 2.77 -5.65 -15.17
C LYS A 162 1.90 -6.79 -15.71
N PRO A 163 0.73 -7.07 -15.11
CA PRO A 163 -0.21 -8.02 -15.66
C PRO A 163 -0.51 -7.76 -17.14
N SER A 164 -0.63 -8.82 -17.93
CA SER A 164 -0.83 -8.79 -19.37
C SER A 164 -2.03 -9.65 -19.76
N PRO A 165 -2.54 -9.59 -21.01
CA PRO A 165 -3.64 -10.45 -21.44
C PRO A 165 -3.39 -11.97 -21.32
N THR A 166 -2.13 -12.39 -21.25
CA THR A 166 -1.74 -13.81 -21.04
C THR A 166 -1.48 -14.14 -19.57
N ASN A 167 -1.56 -13.15 -18.67
CA ASN A 167 -1.32 -13.29 -17.25
C ASN A 167 -2.14 -12.22 -16.50
N ASP A 168 -3.45 -12.29 -16.63
CA ASP A 168 -4.45 -11.43 -16.01
C ASP A 168 -4.99 -11.99 -14.69
N GLY A 169 -6.06 -11.40 -14.17
CA GLY A 169 -6.74 -11.86 -12.97
C GLY A 169 -5.99 -11.62 -11.67
N TRP A 170 -5.02 -10.71 -11.68
CA TRP A 170 -4.27 -10.33 -10.47
C TRP A 170 -5.11 -9.45 -9.52
N ASN A 171 -6.19 -10.03 -8.99
CA ASN A 171 -7.01 -9.44 -7.94
C ASN A 171 -6.38 -9.67 -6.54
N ALA A 172 -7.00 -9.12 -5.51
CA ALA A 172 -6.49 -9.21 -4.14
C ALA A 172 -6.41 -10.65 -3.60
N ASP A 173 -7.31 -11.56 -4.05
CA ASP A 173 -7.27 -12.99 -3.67
C ASP A 173 -6.03 -13.69 -4.22
N LYS A 174 -5.71 -13.46 -5.50
CA LYS A 174 -4.54 -14.03 -6.15
C LYS A 174 -3.23 -13.45 -5.58
N ILE A 175 -3.22 -12.16 -5.25
CA ILE A 175 -2.07 -11.53 -4.58
C ILE A 175 -1.85 -12.16 -3.20
N ALA A 176 -2.92 -12.40 -2.42
CA ALA A 176 -2.83 -13.07 -1.11
C ALA A 176 -2.23 -14.49 -1.23
N GLN A 177 -2.63 -15.26 -2.25
CA GLN A 177 -2.03 -16.56 -2.55
C GLN A 177 -0.55 -16.45 -2.92
N ALA A 178 -0.20 -15.47 -3.75
CA ALA A 178 1.18 -15.22 -4.16
C ALA A 178 2.08 -14.85 -2.97
N TRP A 179 1.57 -14.12 -1.98
CA TRP A 179 2.32 -13.80 -0.77
C TRP A 179 2.60 -15.02 0.10
N ALA A 180 1.66 -15.96 0.21
CA ALA A 180 1.90 -17.24 0.87
C ALA A 180 3.00 -18.06 0.15
N VAL A 181 2.96 -18.09 -1.19
CA VAL A 181 4.01 -18.73 -2.01
C VAL A 181 5.37 -18.04 -1.79
N LEU A 182 5.40 -16.70 -1.75
CA LEU A 182 6.63 -15.93 -1.52
C LEU A 182 7.25 -16.26 -0.17
N MET A 183 6.46 -16.23 0.91
CA MET A 183 6.95 -16.53 2.26
C MET A 183 7.48 -17.97 2.39
N LYS A 184 6.79 -18.92 1.76
CA LYS A 184 7.24 -20.32 1.70
C LYS A 184 8.56 -20.48 0.92
N ARG A 185 8.74 -19.76 -0.20
CA ARG A 185 10.01 -19.77 -0.98
C ARG A 185 11.17 -19.17 -0.20
N LEU A 186 10.89 -18.21 0.71
CA LEU A 186 11.88 -17.65 1.61
C LEU A 186 12.25 -18.58 2.78
N GLY A 187 11.57 -19.74 2.91
CA GLY A 187 11.81 -20.73 3.95
C GLY A 187 11.18 -20.37 5.30
N TYR A 188 10.15 -19.53 5.31
CA TYR A 188 9.44 -19.17 6.53
C TYR A 188 8.28 -20.13 6.79
N ASP A 189 8.45 -20.97 7.81
CA ASP A 189 7.44 -21.92 8.29
C ASP A 189 6.42 -21.27 9.23
N GLN A 190 6.73 -20.08 9.76
CA GLN A 190 5.85 -19.25 10.58
C GLN A 190 6.10 -17.79 10.24
N TYR A 191 5.01 -17.04 10.03
CA TYR A 191 5.09 -15.61 9.74
C TYR A 191 3.79 -14.90 10.12
N VAL A 192 3.83 -13.56 10.13
CA VAL A 192 2.68 -12.67 10.28
C VAL A 192 2.60 -11.73 9.09
N ALA A 193 1.43 -11.13 8.87
CA ALA A 193 1.20 -10.21 7.76
C ALA A 193 0.61 -8.89 8.24
N GLN A 194 0.97 -7.79 7.57
CA GLN A 194 0.43 -6.45 7.79
C GLN A 194 0.07 -5.79 6.48
N GLY A 195 -1.00 -4.98 6.48
CA GLY A 195 -1.35 -4.12 5.34
C GLY A 195 -2.34 -3.02 5.70
N GLY A 196 -2.20 -1.91 4.98
CA GLY A 196 -3.14 -0.80 4.87
C GLY A 196 -3.69 -0.72 3.46
N ASP A 197 -4.78 -0.02 3.20
CA ASP A 197 -5.40 0.16 1.87
C ASP A 197 -5.64 -1.19 1.13
N TRP A 198 -5.18 -1.34 -0.13
CA TRP A 198 -5.19 -2.63 -0.83
C TRP A 198 -4.42 -3.70 -0.07
N GLY A 199 -3.31 -3.32 0.58
CA GLY A 199 -2.58 -4.21 1.46
C GLY A 199 -3.43 -4.72 2.62
N ALA A 200 -4.37 -3.92 3.14
CA ALA A 200 -5.31 -4.38 4.17
C ALA A 200 -6.25 -5.47 3.63
N LEU A 201 -6.80 -5.29 2.42
CA LEU A 201 -7.63 -6.32 1.80
C LEU A 201 -6.84 -7.59 1.51
N VAL A 202 -5.65 -7.46 0.92
CA VAL A 202 -4.75 -8.61 0.64
C VAL A 202 -4.41 -9.34 1.94
N THR A 203 -4.01 -8.64 3.00
CA THR A 203 -3.67 -9.22 4.30
C THR A 203 -4.86 -9.94 4.94
N GLN A 204 -6.05 -9.35 4.86
CA GLN A 204 -7.28 -9.98 5.36
C GLN A 204 -7.67 -11.22 4.52
N LEU A 205 -7.40 -11.21 3.21
CA LEU A 205 -7.60 -12.39 2.37
C LEU A 205 -6.57 -13.48 2.65
N MET A 206 -5.31 -13.13 3.01
CA MET A 206 -4.36 -14.11 3.57
C MET A 206 -4.94 -14.74 4.86
N GLY A 207 -5.52 -13.91 5.73
CA GLY A 207 -6.18 -14.38 6.96
C GLY A 207 -7.42 -15.26 6.71
N LEU A 208 -8.18 -15.00 5.64
CA LEU A 208 -9.31 -15.83 5.21
C LEU A 208 -8.85 -17.17 4.63
N GLN A 209 -7.78 -17.16 3.81
CA GLN A 209 -7.18 -18.36 3.23
C GLN A 209 -6.46 -19.19 4.30
N ALA A 210 -5.99 -18.56 5.36
CA ALA A 210 -5.38 -19.15 6.55
C ALA A 210 -4.34 -20.25 6.23
N PRO A 211 -3.29 -19.97 5.44
CA PRO A 211 -2.22 -20.95 5.25
C PRO A 211 -1.63 -21.31 6.62
N PRO A 212 -1.25 -22.58 6.85
CA PRO A 212 -0.84 -23.06 8.18
C PRO A 212 0.38 -22.33 8.76
N GLU A 213 1.19 -21.72 7.92
CA GLU A 213 2.35 -20.95 8.31
C GLU A 213 2.01 -19.51 8.79
N LEU A 214 0.80 -19.01 8.49
CA LEU A 214 0.37 -17.67 8.87
C LEU A 214 -0.22 -17.66 10.30
N LEU A 215 0.53 -17.11 11.25
CA LEU A 215 0.16 -17.06 12.67
C LEU A 215 -0.95 -16.04 12.97
N GLY A 216 -0.99 -14.94 12.24
CA GLY A 216 -1.96 -13.86 12.44
C GLY A 216 -1.69 -12.68 11.53
N ILE A 217 -2.62 -11.73 11.55
CA ILE A 217 -2.56 -10.53 10.70
C ILE A 217 -2.72 -9.25 11.52
N HIS A 218 -2.21 -8.16 11.00
CA HIS A 218 -2.45 -6.81 11.49
C HIS A 218 -2.97 -5.91 10.36
N THR A 219 -3.92 -5.04 10.66
CA THR A 219 -4.39 -4.03 9.71
C THR A 219 -4.72 -2.70 10.40
N ASN A 220 -4.43 -1.59 9.73
CA ASN A 220 -4.88 -0.26 10.10
C ASN A 220 -6.18 0.15 9.39
N MET A 221 -6.62 -0.62 8.39
CA MET A 221 -7.88 -0.41 7.65
C MET A 221 -8.69 -1.71 7.57
N PRO A 222 -9.35 -2.12 8.68
CA PRO A 222 -10.04 -3.39 8.73
C PRO A 222 -11.34 -3.41 7.92
N GLY A 223 -11.67 -4.55 7.30
CA GLY A 223 -13.00 -4.85 6.79
C GLY A 223 -13.90 -5.27 7.95
N ALA A 224 -14.54 -4.30 8.59
CA ALA A 224 -15.31 -4.53 9.82
C ALA A 224 -16.67 -3.82 9.82
N ILE A 225 -17.09 -3.19 8.74
CA ILE A 225 -18.39 -2.48 8.67
C ILE A 225 -19.52 -3.51 8.68
N PRO A 226 -20.44 -3.47 9.68
CA PRO A 226 -21.57 -4.38 9.73
C PRO A 226 -22.46 -4.31 8.48
N PRO A 227 -23.07 -5.42 8.02
CA PRO A 227 -23.84 -5.45 6.78
C PRO A 227 -25.03 -4.48 6.74
N ASP A 228 -25.69 -4.25 7.86
CA ASP A 228 -26.79 -3.28 7.98
C ASP A 228 -26.30 -1.83 7.85
N VAL A 229 -25.15 -1.52 8.42
CA VAL A 229 -24.46 -0.23 8.28
C VAL A 229 -23.99 -0.03 6.83
N ALA A 230 -23.38 -1.05 6.23
CA ALA A 230 -22.95 -1.01 4.83
C ALA A 230 -24.12 -0.77 3.86
N LYS A 231 -25.30 -1.40 4.14
CA LYS A 231 -26.54 -1.18 3.38
C LYS A 231 -27.02 0.27 3.49
N ALA A 232 -26.97 0.87 4.69
CA ALA A 232 -27.35 2.27 4.90
C ALA A 232 -26.41 3.22 4.16
N LEU A 233 -25.09 2.98 4.20
CA LEU A 233 -24.08 3.74 3.45
C LEU A 233 -24.34 3.66 1.93
N ALA A 234 -24.58 2.47 1.39
CA ALA A 234 -24.86 2.26 -0.03
C ALA A 234 -26.15 2.97 -0.50
N ALA A 235 -27.12 3.11 0.40
CA ALA A 235 -28.37 3.83 0.15
C ALA A 235 -28.23 5.36 0.38
N ASN A 236 -27.06 5.85 0.75
CA ASN A 236 -26.81 7.24 1.17
C ASN A 236 -27.85 7.70 2.23
N ALA A 237 -28.18 6.79 3.16
CA ALA A 237 -29.16 7.03 4.22
C ALA A 237 -28.58 7.93 5.33
N PRO A 238 -29.42 8.61 6.12
CA PRO A 238 -28.98 9.26 7.35
C PRO A 238 -28.35 8.23 8.31
N THR A 239 -27.50 8.72 9.23
CA THR A 239 -26.87 7.90 10.26
C THR A 239 -27.91 7.02 10.98
N PRO A 240 -27.76 5.68 10.98
CA PRO A 240 -28.72 4.78 11.61
C PRO A 240 -28.91 5.06 13.10
N ALA A 241 -30.13 4.92 13.59
CA ALA A 241 -30.42 5.02 15.02
C ALA A 241 -29.77 3.84 15.78
N GLY A 242 -29.37 4.09 17.04
CA GLY A 242 -28.81 3.06 17.90
C GLY A 242 -27.29 2.86 17.81
N LEU A 243 -26.60 3.51 16.88
CA LEU A 243 -25.15 3.51 16.85
C LEU A 243 -24.55 4.27 18.05
N GLY A 244 -23.50 3.71 18.64
CA GLY A 244 -22.68 4.39 19.64
C GLY A 244 -21.90 5.58 19.07
N ALA A 245 -21.26 6.40 19.91
CA ALA A 245 -20.57 7.60 19.46
C ALA A 245 -19.45 7.32 18.44
N ASP A 246 -18.63 6.30 18.70
CA ASP A 246 -17.55 5.90 17.77
C ASP A 246 -18.10 5.31 16.47
N GLU A 247 -19.20 4.56 16.53
CA GLU A 247 -19.87 3.98 15.36
C GLU A 247 -20.50 5.06 14.46
N LYS A 248 -21.11 6.10 15.08
CA LYS A 248 -21.63 7.27 14.35
C LYS A 248 -20.50 8.00 13.62
N ARG A 249 -19.39 8.27 14.33
CA ARG A 249 -18.22 8.90 13.74
C ARG A 249 -17.71 8.08 12.54
N ALA A 250 -17.55 6.77 12.71
CA ALA A 250 -17.09 5.89 11.63
C ALA A 250 -18.06 5.91 10.43
N TYR A 251 -19.37 5.88 10.68
CA TYR A 251 -20.39 6.00 9.64
C TYR A 251 -20.24 7.32 8.85
N GLU A 252 -20.10 8.44 9.56
CA GLU A 252 -19.97 9.77 8.97
C GLU A 252 -18.68 9.90 8.14
N GLN A 253 -17.55 9.33 8.62
CA GLN A 253 -16.29 9.28 7.88
C GLN A 253 -16.44 8.50 6.58
N VAL A 254 -16.98 7.28 6.61
CA VAL A 254 -17.20 6.47 5.39
C VAL A 254 -18.19 7.15 4.45
N ALA A 255 -19.28 7.75 4.98
CA ALA A 255 -20.26 8.45 4.17
C ALA A 255 -19.66 9.69 3.46
N ALA A 256 -18.74 10.39 4.13
CA ALA A 256 -17.99 11.49 3.52
C ALA A 256 -17.02 10.97 2.44
N PHE A 257 -16.24 9.95 2.74
CA PHE A 257 -15.32 9.31 1.79
C PHE A 257 -16.03 8.82 0.53
N TYR A 258 -17.22 8.18 0.67
CA TYR A 258 -17.97 7.68 -0.49
C TYR A 258 -18.45 8.79 -1.45
N LYS A 259 -18.51 10.04 -1.02
CA LYS A 259 -18.82 11.17 -1.89
C LYS A 259 -17.64 11.54 -2.81
N HIS A 260 -16.43 11.19 -2.43
CA HIS A 260 -15.18 11.56 -3.12
C HIS A 260 -14.48 10.36 -3.78
N LEU A 261 -15.18 9.24 -3.98
CA LEU A 261 -14.67 8.01 -4.61
C LEU A 261 -14.46 8.09 -6.13
N GLY A 262 -14.49 9.28 -6.73
CA GLY A 262 -14.38 9.44 -8.19
C GLY A 262 -13.20 8.70 -8.80
N TYR A 263 -12.02 8.77 -8.17
CA TYR A 263 -10.82 8.07 -8.61
C TYR A 263 -11.01 6.54 -8.62
N ALA A 264 -11.54 5.97 -7.54
CA ALA A 264 -11.72 4.53 -7.41
C ALA A 264 -12.76 3.98 -8.40
N ILE A 265 -13.82 4.75 -8.68
CA ILE A 265 -14.82 4.41 -9.71
C ILE A 265 -14.17 4.37 -11.10
N LEU A 266 -13.34 5.36 -11.44
CA LEU A 266 -12.63 5.38 -12.72
C LEU A 266 -11.63 4.22 -12.83
N LEU A 267 -10.83 3.98 -11.81
CA LEU A 267 -9.87 2.88 -11.75
C LEU A 267 -10.56 1.52 -11.82
N GLY A 268 -11.71 1.36 -11.16
CA GLY A 268 -12.48 0.10 -11.13
C GLY A 268 -13.34 -0.17 -12.36
N SER A 269 -13.65 0.84 -13.15
CA SER A 269 -14.54 0.69 -14.31
C SER A 269 -13.83 0.85 -15.65
N ARG A 270 -12.96 1.84 -15.80
CA ARG A 270 -12.35 2.23 -17.09
C ARG A 270 -10.89 2.68 -16.92
N PRO A 271 -10.00 1.88 -16.33
CA PRO A 271 -8.63 2.30 -16.02
C PRO A 271 -7.83 2.74 -17.26
N GLN A 272 -8.05 2.11 -18.41
CA GLN A 272 -7.33 2.45 -19.65
C GLN A 272 -7.68 3.85 -20.18
N THR A 273 -8.84 4.40 -19.81
CA THR A 273 -9.23 5.78 -20.18
C THR A 273 -8.28 6.82 -19.54
N LEU A 274 -7.62 6.47 -18.45
CA LEU A 274 -6.67 7.33 -17.74
C LEU A 274 -5.26 7.34 -18.37
N THR A 275 -5.14 7.02 -19.66
CA THR A 275 -3.85 7.01 -20.40
C THR A 275 -3.06 8.31 -20.24
N ALA A 276 -3.73 9.45 -20.03
CA ALA A 276 -3.08 10.74 -19.78
C ALA A 276 -2.17 10.75 -18.55
N LEU A 277 -2.40 9.86 -17.56
CA LEU A 277 -1.53 9.72 -16.38
C LEU A 277 -0.14 9.17 -16.74
N ALA A 278 0.01 8.50 -17.88
CA ALA A 278 1.30 8.03 -18.38
C ALA A 278 2.03 9.10 -19.22
N ASP A 279 1.36 10.20 -19.60
CA ASP A 279 1.93 11.25 -20.45
C ASP A 279 2.16 12.56 -19.71
N SER A 280 1.37 12.87 -18.68
CA SER A 280 1.49 14.09 -17.89
C SER A 280 1.96 13.78 -16.45
N PRO A 281 3.22 14.13 -16.08
CA PRO A 281 3.67 13.94 -14.69
C PRO A 281 2.84 14.77 -13.71
N VAL A 282 2.46 15.98 -14.06
CA VAL A 282 1.63 16.84 -13.20
C VAL A 282 0.19 16.32 -13.11
N GLY A 283 -0.34 15.77 -14.21
CA GLY A 283 -1.64 15.09 -14.20
C GLY A 283 -1.64 13.84 -13.30
N LEU A 284 -0.56 13.05 -13.37
CA LEU A 284 -0.36 11.92 -12.46
C LEU A 284 -0.29 12.36 -11.01
N ALA A 285 0.50 13.40 -10.70
CA ALA A 285 0.62 13.95 -9.36
C ALA A 285 -0.75 14.41 -8.82
N ALA A 286 -1.49 15.21 -9.59
CA ALA A 286 -2.81 15.70 -9.20
C ALA A 286 -3.80 14.57 -8.91
N PHE A 287 -3.77 13.50 -9.71
CA PHE A 287 -4.62 12.33 -9.53
C PHE A 287 -4.23 11.51 -8.28
N MET A 288 -2.93 11.35 -8.01
CA MET A 288 -2.45 10.55 -6.88
C MET A 288 -2.63 11.23 -5.53
N VAL A 289 -2.51 12.56 -5.45
CA VAL A 289 -2.66 13.29 -4.18
C VAL A 289 -4.13 13.47 -3.76
N ASP A 290 -5.08 13.25 -4.68
CA ASP A 290 -6.53 13.35 -4.45
C ASP A 290 -7.14 12.00 -4.05
N HIS A 291 -6.51 11.30 -3.10
CA HIS A 291 -6.97 10.00 -2.62
C HIS A 291 -8.15 10.13 -1.62
N ASP A 292 -7.96 10.94 -0.61
CA ASP A 292 -8.96 11.27 0.40
C ASP A 292 -8.71 12.67 0.96
N ASP A 293 -9.74 13.28 1.55
CA ASP A 293 -9.68 14.68 2.02
C ASP A 293 -8.58 14.89 3.05
N ARG A 294 -8.34 13.93 3.97
CA ARG A 294 -7.35 14.07 5.04
C ARG A 294 -5.93 14.00 4.49
N SER A 295 -5.67 13.05 3.63
CA SER A 295 -4.37 12.94 2.93
C SER A 295 -4.11 14.17 2.07
N LEU A 296 -5.11 14.66 1.33
CA LEU A 296 -5.00 15.87 0.53
C LEU A 296 -4.72 17.11 1.36
N GLU A 297 -5.45 17.31 2.48
CA GLU A 297 -5.20 18.41 3.42
C GLU A 297 -3.77 18.34 3.99
N MET A 298 -3.30 17.15 4.38
CA MET A 298 -1.94 16.96 4.89
C MET A 298 -0.89 17.29 3.83
N ILE A 299 -1.03 16.76 2.61
CA ILE A 299 -0.11 17.05 1.51
C ILE A 299 -0.11 18.55 1.19
N THR A 300 -1.26 19.21 1.21
CA THR A 300 -1.35 20.67 1.03
C THR A 300 -0.52 21.41 2.06
N ARG A 301 -0.66 21.08 3.36
CA ARG A 301 0.15 21.66 4.45
C ARG A 301 1.65 21.41 4.24
N VAL A 302 2.04 20.21 3.81
CA VAL A 302 3.44 19.86 3.52
C VAL A 302 4.01 20.79 2.45
N PHE A 303 3.28 21.05 1.37
CA PHE A 303 3.72 21.96 0.31
C PHE A 303 3.61 23.43 0.71
N ASP A 304 2.85 23.76 1.74
CA ASP A 304 2.84 25.08 2.40
C ASP A 304 3.97 25.28 3.42
N GLY A 305 4.84 24.29 3.57
CA GLY A 305 6.00 24.36 4.48
C GLY A 305 5.72 23.93 5.91
N GLN A 306 4.64 23.18 6.14
CA GLN A 306 4.22 22.65 7.43
C GLN A 306 4.27 21.10 7.43
N PRO A 307 5.46 20.48 7.38
CA PRO A 307 5.56 19.02 7.32
C PRO A 307 5.12 18.40 8.66
N GLU A 308 4.22 17.42 8.59
CA GLU A 308 3.77 16.61 9.72
C GLU A 308 3.92 15.12 9.37
N GLY A 309 5.06 14.53 9.73
CA GLY A 309 5.33 13.12 9.44
C GLY A 309 5.73 12.86 7.98
N LEU A 310 5.18 13.58 7.01
CA LEU A 310 5.59 13.56 5.61
C LEU A 310 6.39 14.80 5.23
N THR A 311 7.32 14.63 4.28
CA THR A 311 8.04 15.70 3.63
C THR A 311 7.61 15.83 2.16
N ARG A 312 7.97 16.96 1.51
CA ARG A 312 7.76 17.13 0.06
C ARG A 312 8.48 16.04 -0.74
N ASP A 313 9.69 15.67 -0.29
CA ASP A 313 10.47 14.60 -0.93
C ASP A 313 9.77 13.25 -0.79
N ASP A 314 9.21 12.90 0.37
CA ASP A 314 8.46 11.65 0.54
C ASP A 314 7.32 11.54 -0.48
N VAL A 315 6.51 12.59 -0.63
CA VAL A 315 5.40 12.62 -1.60
C VAL A 315 5.92 12.47 -3.02
N LEU A 316 6.97 13.21 -3.39
CA LEU A 316 7.53 13.20 -4.73
C LEU A 316 8.35 11.93 -5.03
N ASP A 317 8.99 11.32 -4.05
CA ASP A 317 9.65 10.02 -4.20
C ASP A 317 8.65 8.99 -4.74
N ASN A 318 7.47 8.92 -4.13
CA ASN A 318 6.43 7.98 -4.55
C ASN A 318 5.84 8.29 -5.93
N ILE A 319 5.48 9.54 -6.19
CA ILE A 319 4.94 9.96 -7.50
C ILE A 319 5.98 9.74 -8.61
N THR A 320 7.26 10.06 -8.33
CA THR A 320 8.36 9.88 -9.27
C THR A 320 8.61 8.41 -9.57
N LEU A 321 8.49 7.51 -8.57
CA LEU A 321 8.58 6.06 -8.80
C LEU A 321 7.49 5.60 -9.78
N PHE A 322 6.23 6.00 -9.58
CA PHE A 322 5.14 5.68 -10.51
C PHE A 322 5.39 6.20 -11.92
N TRP A 323 5.93 7.41 -12.03
CA TRP A 323 6.29 8.01 -13.32
C TRP A 323 7.38 7.22 -14.04
N LEU A 324 8.52 7.02 -13.38
CA LEU A 324 9.70 6.36 -13.96
C LEU A 324 9.45 4.89 -14.31
N THR A 325 8.63 4.18 -13.54
CA THR A 325 8.24 2.80 -13.84
C THR A 325 7.04 2.71 -14.77
N ASN A 326 6.39 3.84 -15.07
CA ASN A 326 5.17 3.93 -15.86
C ASN A 326 4.08 2.96 -15.37
N THR A 327 3.80 2.98 -14.06
CA THR A 327 2.90 2.00 -13.41
C THR A 327 1.52 2.55 -13.08
N ALA A 328 1.18 3.77 -13.44
CA ALA A 328 -0.12 4.37 -13.15
C ALA A 328 -1.30 3.50 -13.61
N ILE A 329 -1.28 3.03 -14.85
CA ILE A 329 -2.38 2.23 -15.43
C ILE A 329 -2.31 0.76 -15.01
N SER A 330 -1.11 0.18 -14.90
CA SER A 330 -0.97 -1.21 -14.45
C SER A 330 -1.41 -1.39 -12.99
N ALA A 331 -1.11 -0.42 -12.13
CA ALA A 331 -1.60 -0.38 -10.75
C ALA A 331 -3.13 -0.21 -10.68
N ALA A 332 -3.69 0.65 -11.52
CA ALA A 332 -5.14 0.89 -11.63
C ALA A 332 -5.94 -0.38 -11.92
N ARG A 333 -5.37 -1.33 -12.66
CA ARG A 333 -6.05 -2.59 -13.01
C ARG A 333 -6.41 -3.44 -11.80
N LEU A 334 -5.73 -3.31 -10.67
CA LEU A 334 -6.12 -3.98 -9.42
C LEU A 334 -7.56 -3.61 -9.01
N TYR A 335 -7.95 -2.35 -9.16
CA TYR A 335 -9.33 -1.91 -8.92
C TYR A 335 -10.32 -2.59 -9.88
N TRP A 336 -9.97 -2.71 -11.16
CA TRP A 336 -10.82 -3.35 -12.16
C TRP A 336 -10.94 -4.86 -11.95
N GLU A 337 -9.86 -5.53 -11.54
CA GLU A 337 -9.83 -6.98 -11.26
C GLU A 337 -10.58 -7.34 -9.98
N ASN A 338 -10.60 -6.44 -8.99
CA ASN A 338 -11.21 -6.74 -7.71
C ASN A 338 -12.75 -6.70 -7.78
N LYS A 339 -13.39 -7.74 -7.23
CA LYS A 339 -14.86 -7.84 -7.14
C LYS A 339 -15.37 -7.91 -5.69
N ARG A 340 -14.47 -7.78 -4.72
CA ARG A 340 -14.83 -7.81 -3.31
C ARG A 340 -15.19 -6.41 -2.79
N GLN A 341 -16.08 -6.37 -1.81
CA GLN A 341 -16.36 -5.14 -1.06
C GLN A 341 -15.20 -4.86 -0.09
N PHE A 342 -14.71 -3.64 -0.09
CA PHE A 342 -13.47 -3.26 0.60
C PHE A 342 -13.59 -3.35 2.12
N PHE A 343 -14.69 -2.90 2.71
CA PHE A 343 -14.86 -2.79 4.17
C PHE A 343 -15.72 -3.89 4.79
N ALA A 344 -16.12 -4.89 4.01
CA ALA A 344 -16.97 -5.98 4.49
C ALA A 344 -16.16 -6.97 5.35
N PRO A 345 -16.74 -7.48 6.47
CA PRO A 345 -16.17 -8.58 7.23
C PRO A 345 -16.02 -9.85 6.38
N LEU A 346 -14.87 -10.50 6.47
CA LEU A 346 -14.53 -11.68 5.66
C LEU A 346 -14.65 -13.01 6.45
N GLY A 347 -14.96 -12.99 7.75
CA GLY A 347 -15.06 -14.22 8.56
C GLY A 347 -13.71 -14.86 8.88
N ILE A 348 -12.71 -14.05 9.15
CA ILE A 348 -11.33 -14.48 9.45
C ILE A 348 -11.28 -15.20 10.79
N SER A 349 -10.74 -16.42 10.82
CA SER A 349 -10.70 -17.30 12.00
C SER A 349 -9.34 -17.36 12.70
N ILE A 350 -8.29 -16.77 12.14
CA ILE A 350 -6.95 -16.66 12.76
C ILE A 350 -6.84 -15.39 13.62
N PRO A 351 -5.80 -15.24 14.44
CA PRO A 351 -5.55 -14.02 15.23
C PRO A 351 -5.47 -12.75 14.37
N VAL A 352 -6.14 -11.68 14.83
CA VAL A 352 -6.16 -10.37 14.16
C VAL A 352 -5.79 -9.27 15.15
N ALA A 353 -4.90 -8.37 14.75
CA ALA A 353 -4.59 -7.12 15.43
C ALA A 353 -5.10 -5.93 14.59
N VAL A 354 -5.66 -4.93 15.24
CA VAL A 354 -6.22 -3.73 14.61
C VAL A 354 -5.68 -2.48 15.27
N SER A 355 -5.14 -1.56 14.47
CA SER A 355 -4.73 -0.21 14.90
C SER A 355 -5.62 0.83 14.21
N ALA A 356 -6.49 1.49 14.98
CA ALA A 356 -7.48 2.43 14.47
C ALA A 356 -6.94 3.87 14.52
N PHE A 357 -6.43 4.36 13.39
CA PHE A 357 -5.96 5.74 13.24
C PHE A 357 -7.13 6.71 13.03
N PRO A 358 -7.10 7.93 13.61
CA PRO A 358 -8.23 8.85 13.59
C PRO A 358 -8.57 9.42 12.20
N ASP A 359 -7.55 9.61 11.36
CA ASP A 359 -7.66 10.19 10.02
C ASP A 359 -7.55 9.13 8.90
N GLU A 360 -7.72 7.84 9.23
CA GLU A 360 -7.97 6.78 8.24
C GLU A 360 -9.34 7.02 7.58
N LEU A 361 -9.62 6.39 6.44
CA LEU A 361 -10.92 6.49 5.75
C LEU A 361 -12.09 6.28 6.71
N TYR A 362 -11.90 5.49 7.74
CA TYR A 362 -12.70 5.50 8.96
C TYR A 362 -11.90 4.98 10.16
N GLN A 363 -12.05 5.60 11.30
CA GLN A 363 -11.52 5.06 12.55
C GLN A 363 -12.40 3.91 13.01
N CYS A 364 -11.96 2.67 12.78
CA CYS A 364 -12.76 1.49 13.09
C CYS A 364 -13.14 1.44 14.57
N PRO A 365 -14.45 1.38 14.92
CA PRO A 365 -14.88 1.20 16.30
C PRO A 365 -14.50 -0.17 16.85
N ARG A 366 -14.14 -0.25 18.13
CA ARG A 366 -13.84 -1.53 18.78
C ARG A 366 -14.97 -2.53 18.65
N SER A 367 -16.22 -2.10 18.82
CA SER A 367 -17.41 -2.92 18.69
C SER A 367 -17.57 -3.59 17.33
N TRP A 368 -17.14 -2.91 16.25
CA TRP A 368 -17.15 -3.48 14.90
C TRP A 368 -16.00 -4.46 14.71
N ALA A 369 -14.81 -4.12 15.20
CA ALA A 369 -13.66 -5.00 15.13
C ALA A 369 -13.90 -6.32 15.88
N GLU A 370 -14.47 -6.28 17.10
CA GLU A 370 -14.81 -7.46 17.91
C GLU A 370 -15.87 -8.36 17.24
N LYS A 371 -16.81 -7.76 16.49
CA LYS A 371 -17.81 -8.54 15.72
C LYS A 371 -17.20 -9.16 14.46
N ALA A 372 -16.29 -8.45 13.79
CA ALA A 372 -15.68 -8.90 12.54
C ALA A 372 -14.59 -9.96 12.75
N PHE A 373 -13.88 -9.90 13.88
CA PHE A 373 -12.70 -10.73 14.17
C PHE A 373 -12.87 -11.49 15.50
N PRO A 374 -13.39 -12.73 15.45
CA PRO A 374 -13.60 -13.53 16.67
C PRO A 374 -12.33 -13.77 17.50
N LYS A 375 -11.15 -13.72 16.86
CA LYS A 375 -9.84 -13.82 17.52
C LYS A 375 -9.10 -12.49 17.46
N LEU A 376 -9.75 -11.40 17.87
CA LEU A 376 -9.11 -10.10 18.00
C LEU A 376 -8.13 -10.13 19.18
N ILE A 377 -6.83 -10.15 18.90
CA ILE A 377 -5.76 -10.25 19.90
C ILE A 377 -5.23 -8.89 20.34
N HIS A 378 -5.42 -7.85 19.54
CA HIS A 378 -5.04 -6.48 19.85
C HIS A 378 -5.99 -5.50 19.15
N TYR A 379 -6.32 -4.44 19.85
CA TYR A 379 -7.03 -3.30 19.30
C TYR A 379 -6.58 -2.04 20.02
N ASN A 380 -6.12 -1.06 19.27
CA ASN A 380 -5.75 0.24 19.82
C ASN A 380 -6.33 1.38 18.97
N LYS A 381 -6.81 2.41 19.65
CA LYS A 381 -7.29 3.65 19.04
C LYS A 381 -6.20 4.70 19.16
N LEU A 382 -5.57 5.05 18.06
CA LEU A 382 -4.41 5.93 18.02
C LEU A 382 -4.83 7.41 18.17
N PRO A 383 -3.97 8.26 18.75
CA PRO A 383 -4.28 9.68 18.97
C PRO A 383 -4.13 10.53 17.70
N LYS A 384 -3.35 10.09 16.71
CA LYS A 384 -3.07 10.81 15.46
C LYS A 384 -2.59 9.86 14.37
N GLY A 385 -2.64 10.31 13.11
CA GLY A 385 -2.26 9.58 11.92
C GLY A 385 -3.45 9.17 11.09
N GLY A 386 -3.22 8.91 9.83
CA GLY A 386 -4.23 8.63 8.82
C GLY A 386 -3.92 7.40 7.99
N HIS A 387 -4.30 7.50 6.72
CA HIS A 387 -4.31 6.41 5.78
C HIS A 387 -2.92 5.79 5.54
N PHE A 388 -1.89 6.61 5.41
CA PHE A 388 -0.51 6.16 5.18
C PHE A 388 0.27 6.01 6.49
N ALA A 389 -0.25 5.19 7.42
CA ALA A 389 0.24 5.07 8.79
C ALA A 389 1.76 4.83 8.89
N ALA A 390 2.33 3.96 8.05
CA ALA A 390 3.78 3.68 8.02
C ALA A 390 4.60 4.91 7.61
N TRP A 391 4.02 5.77 6.80
CA TRP A 391 4.67 6.94 6.25
C TRP A 391 4.54 8.16 7.16
N GLU A 392 3.31 8.36 7.69
CA GLU A 392 2.93 9.50 8.53
C GLU A 392 3.39 9.36 9.99
N GLN A 393 3.18 8.16 10.55
CA GLN A 393 3.38 7.85 11.96
C GLN A 393 4.15 6.53 12.14
N PRO A 394 5.38 6.40 11.60
CA PRO A 394 6.14 5.15 11.61
C PRO A 394 6.39 4.64 13.03
N GLN A 395 6.56 5.52 14.03
CA GLN A 395 6.78 5.16 15.42
C GLN A 395 5.55 4.45 16.01
N PHE A 396 4.35 5.01 15.79
CA PHE A 396 3.11 4.38 16.24
C PHE A 396 2.90 3.04 15.57
N LEU A 397 3.00 2.96 14.24
CA LEU A 397 2.79 1.69 13.55
C LEU A 397 3.81 0.63 13.97
N THR A 398 5.07 1.01 14.16
CA THR A 398 6.12 0.11 14.65
C THR A 398 5.77 -0.48 16.02
N GLU A 399 5.33 0.36 16.97
CA GLU A 399 4.94 -0.11 18.30
C GLU A 399 3.68 -0.97 18.26
N GLU A 400 2.69 -0.60 17.45
CA GLU A 400 1.47 -1.37 17.24
C GLU A 400 1.76 -2.79 16.71
N LEU A 401 2.71 -2.92 15.78
CA LEU A 401 3.14 -4.21 15.26
C LEU A 401 3.87 -5.05 16.32
N ARG A 402 4.74 -4.42 17.13
CA ARG A 402 5.43 -5.10 18.22
C ARG A 402 4.45 -5.61 19.27
N VAL A 403 3.50 -4.78 19.68
CA VAL A 403 2.51 -5.15 20.71
C VAL A 403 1.47 -6.12 20.14
N GLY A 404 0.96 -5.85 18.94
CA GLY A 404 -0.08 -6.63 18.29
C GLY A 404 0.33 -8.08 18.05
N PHE A 405 1.58 -8.32 17.70
CA PHE A 405 2.09 -9.68 17.45
C PHE A 405 2.83 -10.31 18.61
N ARG A 406 2.87 -9.66 19.79
CA ARG A 406 3.62 -10.17 20.95
C ARG A 406 3.20 -11.57 21.38
N SER A 407 1.89 -11.87 21.37
CA SER A 407 1.35 -13.17 21.76
C SER A 407 1.56 -14.28 20.74
N LEU A 408 2.05 -13.96 19.54
CA LEU A 408 2.30 -14.90 18.44
C LEU A 408 3.79 -15.25 18.30
N ARG A 409 4.63 -14.68 19.14
CA ARG A 409 6.05 -14.99 19.16
C ARG A 409 6.30 -16.27 19.94
N PRO A 410 7.31 -17.08 19.56
CA PRO A 410 7.68 -18.29 20.31
C PRO A 410 8.15 -18.00 21.71
#